data_a59382f345987d7d888445e8c93c0b76
#
_entry.id   a59382f345987d7d888445e8c93c0b76
#
_cell.length_a   1.000
_cell.length_b   1.000
_cell.length_c   1.000
_cell.angle_alpha   90.00
_cell.angle_beta   90.00
_cell.angle_gamma   90.00
#
_symmetry.space_group_name_H-M   'P 1'
#
loop_
_entity.id
_entity.type
_entity.pdbx_description
1 polymer ?
#
loop_
_entity_poly.entity_id
_entity_poly.type
_entity_poly.pdbx_seq_one_letter_code
_entity_poly.pdbx_strand_id
1 'polypeptide(L)'
;MANINLTIDDRPVSVPAGTLVTDAAKTIGADIPVFCSHSRLDPLGACRMCLCEIGDSRGQRLQTACTVPVAEGMIVKTDTKLVKETQEATLAFILANHPLDCPICDKGGECPLQDQTFEYGPGLSQFVEPKRRKQKHYPISDLIMLDQERCILCWRCTRYLEEWEDKPQLGLFERGGETIIDIFPGRPVDAKTSGNIIDLCPVGALTNRVSRFRYRPWAIEGVETICTHCAVGCNVRADVRHNELRRVTARENAAVNDLWLCDKGRFAVDYVNSPQRLTTPLVRRSKGGALEPSTWDAALTLVADRLSGIAQTSGPAAVGAIGSAKLANETSYLLQKLMRTLVGTNNVDHRFGAAVAAISNGLPALRQVDSADLIVLLGFDPSEEAPVLELFIKRAARRKGARLLIAHPRRVELTKYPGTYLPYRPGGEVALFHGMARAILKNKWENEPAARRIPNYAQLAGWVSEVTPAVVKALAGVEQQALEAAAQALAQAKNPLILFGPLLTRGPAGAATLQALQNLVWLCGHGERLAYVGLEANSQGARDMG
;
A
#
# COMPACT_ATOMS: atom_id res chain seq x y z
N MET A 1 -0.78 -18.99 -21.53
CA MET A 1 -2.23 -19.14 -21.77
C MET A 1 -2.42 -19.05 -23.27
N ALA A 2 -3.37 -19.80 -23.86
CA ALA A 2 -3.68 -19.68 -25.27
C ALA A 2 -4.31 -18.30 -25.55
N ASN A 3 -3.99 -17.69 -26.67
CA ASN A 3 -4.66 -16.47 -27.12
C ASN A 3 -6.00 -16.84 -27.77
N ILE A 4 -6.97 -15.98 -27.59
CA ILE A 4 -8.30 -16.02 -28.16
C ILE A 4 -8.38 -14.94 -29.24
N ASN A 5 -8.90 -15.30 -30.42
CA ASN A 5 -9.10 -14.39 -31.54
C ASN A 5 -10.57 -14.00 -31.64
N LEU A 6 -10.83 -12.72 -31.72
CA LEU A 6 -12.18 -12.14 -31.82
C LEU A 6 -12.15 -10.92 -32.73
N THR A 7 -13.32 -10.39 -33.02
CA THR A 7 -13.46 -9.17 -33.80
C THR A 7 -14.21 -8.11 -32.99
N ILE A 8 -13.65 -6.91 -32.89
CA ILE A 8 -14.30 -5.77 -32.22
C ILE A 8 -14.37 -4.61 -33.24
N ASP A 9 -15.58 -4.16 -33.57
CA ASP A 9 -15.85 -3.12 -34.57
C ASP A 9 -15.12 -3.38 -35.88
N ASP A 10 -15.26 -4.61 -36.38
CA ASP A 10 -14.62 -5.15 -37.60
C ASP A 10 -13.09 -5.20 -37.58
N ARG A 11 -12.45 -4.94 -36.44
CA ARG A 11 -11.00 -5.04 -36.25
C ARG A 11 -10.64 -6.37 -35.54
N PRO A 12 -9.68 -7.15 -36.08
CA PRO A 12 -9.24 -8.38 -35.42
C PRO A 12 -8.46 -8.07 -34.15
N VAL A 13 -8.74 -8.81 -33.08
CA VAL A 13 -8.10 -8.69 -31.76
C VAL A 13 -7.68 -10.06 -31.29
N SER A 14 -6.46 -10.18 -30.73
CA SER A 14 -5.94 -11.40 -30.14
C SER A 14 -5.45 -11.14 -28.72
N VAL A 15 -6.08 -11.73 -27.72
CA VAL A 15 -5.80 -11.52 -26.30
C VAL A 15 -5.82 -12.84 -25.53
N PRO A 16 -5.18 -12.92 -24.35
CA PRO A 16 -5.20 -14.11 -23.52
C PRO A 16 -6.61 -14.57 -23.14
N ALA A 17 -6.82 -15.88 -23.06
CA ALA A 17 -8.08 -16.46 -22.58
C ALA A 17 -8.43 -15.92 -21.18
N GLY A 18 -9.72 -15.62 -20.96
CA GLY A 18 -10.22 -15.04 -19.72
C GLY A 18 -10.17 -13.49 -19.67
N THR A 19 -9.59 -12.82 -20.68
CA THR A 19 -9.68 -11.35 -20.80
C THR A 19 -11.15 -10.94 -20.97
N LEU A 20 -11.57 -9.87 -20.31
CA LEU A 20 -12.93 -9.32 -20.48
C LEU A 20 -13.02 -8.50 -21.76
N VAL A 21 -14.22 -8.45 -22.35
CA VAL A 21 -14.46 -7.70 -23.60
C VAL A 21 -14.06 -6.21 -23.46
N THR A 22 -14.33 -5.59 -22.31
CA THR A 22 -13.87 -4.20 -22.04
C THR A 22 -12.37 -4.03 -22.09
N ASP A 23 -11.59 -5.02 -21.62
CA ASP A 23 -10.14 -4.94 -21.62
C ASP A 23 -9.55 -5.31 -22.97
N ALA A 24 -10.18 -6.24 -23.71
CA ALA A 24 -9.85 -6.51 -25.09
C ALA A 24 -10.07 -5.29 -25.99
N ALA A 25 -11.18 -4.54 -25.81
CA ALA A 25 -11.48 -3.32 -26.55
C ALA A 25 -10.41 -2.22 -26.36
N LYS A 26 -9.91 -2.06 -25.14
CA LYS A 26 -8.83 -1.10 -24.84
C LYS A 26 -7.55 -1.36 -25.62
N THR A 27 -7.24 -2.62 -25.96
CA THR A 27 -6.02 -2.96 -26.71
C THR A 27 -5.99 -2.38 -28.11
N ILE A 28 -7.16 -2.08 -28.68
CA ILE A 28 -7.31 -1.47 -30.00
C ILE A 28 -7.80 -0.01 -29.93
N GLY A 29 -7.82 0.60 -28.72
CA GLY A 29 -8.26 1.97 -28.53
C GLY A 29 -9.78 2.16 -28.65
N ALA A 30 -10.59 1.09 -28.58
CA ALA A 30 -12.04 1.20 -28.48
C ALA A 30 -12.44 1.43 -27.02
N ASP A 31 -13.11 2.55 -26.76
CA ASP A 31 -13.62 2.86 -25.42
C ASP A 31 -15.04 2.32 -25.22
N ILE A 32 -15.24 1.61 -24.13
CA ILE A 32 -16.54 1.11 -23.68
C ILE A 32 -16.82 1.75 -22.32
N PRO A 33 -17.84 2.63 -22.22
CA PRO A 33 -18.09 3.38 -20.99
C PRO A 33 -18.49 2.47 -19.83
N VAL A 34 -17.96 2.75 -18.64
CA VAL A 34 -18.23 1.95 -17.43
C VAL A 34 -18.29 2.83 -16.17
N PHE A 35 -19.22 2.52 -15.23
CA PHE A 35 -19.20 3.11 -13.89
C PHE A 35 -18.91 2.08 -12.79
N CYS A 36 -19.54 0.92 -12.84
CA CYS A 36 -19.38 -0.08 -11.78
C CYS A 36 -18.11 -0.93 -11.92
N SER A 37 -17.58 -1.11 -13.13
CA SER A 37 -16.36 -1.86 -13.35
C SER A 37 -15.11 -1.02 -13.01
N HIS A 38 -14.08 -1.70 -12.50
CA HIS A 38 -12.76 -1.14 -12.23
C HIS A 38 -11.73 -2.25 -12.36
N SER A 39 -10.55 -1.94 -12.90
CA SER A 39 -9.49 -2.92 -13.22
C SER A 39 -8.98 -3.72 -12.00
N ARG A 40 -9.23 -3.24 -10.79
CA ARG A 40 -8.78 -3.88 -9.55
C ARG A 40 -9.93 -4.44 -8.70
N LEU A 41 -11.17 -4.42 -9.22
CA LEU A 41 -12.35 -4.99 -8.56
C LEU A 41 -12.97 -6.07 -9.43
N ASP A 42 -13.60 -7.05 -8.81
CA ASP A 42 -14.27 -8.12 -9.53
C ASP A 42 -15.39 -7.58 -10.43
N PRO A 43 -15.67 -8.17 -11.58
CA PRO A 43 -16.75 -7.75 -12.47
C PRO A 43 -18.11 -7.81 -11.79
N LEU A 44 -18.97 -6.78 -11.99
CA LEU A 44 -20.32 -6.72 -11.39
C LEU A 44 -21.45 -6.61 -12.43
N GLY A 45 -21.28 -5.78 -13.48
CA GLY A 45 -22.31 -5.57 -14.50
C GLY A 45 -23.55 -4.79 -14.04
N ALA A 46 -23.49 -4.06 -12.91
CA ALA A 46 -24.66 -3.42 -12.30
C ALA A 46 -25.11 -2.13 -13.02
N CYS A 47 -24.18 -1.28 -13.48
CA CYS A 47 -24.52 0.03 -14.05
C CYS A 47 -25.11 -0.03 -15.46
N ARG A 48 -24.93 -1.12 -16.19
CA ARG A 48 -25.37 -1.36 -17.59
C ARG A 48 -24.77 -0.41 -18.63
N MET A 49 -23.89 0.48 -18.26
CA MET A 49 -23.32 1.45 -19.19
C MET A 49 -22.45 0.78 -20.28
N CYS A 50 -21.86 -0.36 -19.98
CA CYS A 50 -21.00 -1.12 -20.91
C CYS A 50 -21.76 -2.12 -21.81
N LEU A 51 -23.06 -1.92 -22.04
CA LEU A 51 -23.81 -2.76 -22.95
C LEU A 51 -23.28 -2.58 -24.37
N CYS A 52 -22.90 -3.72 -25.00
CA CYS A 52 -22.46 -3.83 -26.38
C CYS A 52 -23.20 -5.00 -27.03
N GLU A 53 -23.31 -5.01 -28.36
CA GLU A 53 -23.78 -6.19 -29.08
C GLU A 53 -22.66 -7.22 -29.16
N ILE A 54 -22.84 -8.33 -28.45
CA ILE A 54 -21.86 -9.41 -28.32
C ILE A 54 -22.49 -10.73 -28.75
N GLY A 55 -21.77 -11.48 -29.59
CA GLY A 55 -22.22 -12.79 -30.06
C GLY A 55 -21.21 -13.43 -31.01
N ASP A 56 -21.74 -14.12 -32.03
CA ASP A 56 -20.96 -14.77 -33.07
C ASP A 56 -21.60 -14.54 -34.47
N SER A 57 -21.17 -15.29 -35.49
CA SER A 57 -21.72 -15.20 -36.85
C SER A 57 -23.22 -15.53 -36.96
N ARG A 58 -23.81 -16.17 -35.96
CA ARG A 58 -25.24 -16.52 -35.93
C ARG A 58 -26.12 -15.39 -35.35
N GLY A 59 -25.51 -14.43 -34.66
CA GLY A 59 -26.19 -13.27 -34.16
C GLY A 59 -25.56 -12.68 -32.92
N GLN A 60 -25.82 -11.39 -32.68
CA GLN A 60 -25.34 -10.65 -31.51
C GLN A 60 -26.55 -10.18 -30.69
N ARG A 61 -26.32 -9.97 -29.41
CA ARG A 61 -27.31 -9.39 -28.46
C ARG A 61 -26.61 -8.46 -27.47
N LEU A 62 -27.37 -7.55 -26.88
CA LEU A 62 -26.86 -6.65 -25.84
C LEU A 62 -26.40 -7.45 -24.62
N GLN A 63 -25.13 -7.33 -24.26
CA GLN A 63 -24.52 -7.92 -23.09
C GLN A 63 -23.58 -6.92 -22.39
N THR A 64 -23.35 -7.12 -21.10
CA THR A 64 -22.43 -6.29 -20.30
C THR A 64 -20.99 -6.64 -20.61
N ALA A 65 -20.32 -5.88 -21.46
CA ALA A 65 -18.94 -6.12 -21.88
C ALA A 65 -17.95 -6.28 -20.70
N CYS A 66 -18.20 -5.63 -19.57
CA CYS A 66 -17.35 -5.71 -18.38
C CYS A 66 -17.46 -7.03 -17.59
N THR A 67 -18.36 -7.95 -17.96
CA THR A 67 -18.55 -9.24 -17.30
C THR A 67 -18.42 -10.43 -18.23
N VAL A 68 -18.31 -10.18 -19.54
CA VAL A 68 -18.20 -11.23 -20.55
C VAL A 68 -16.73 -11.50 -20.87
N PRO A 69 -16.19 -12.69 -20.59
CA PRO A 69 -14.87 -13.09 -21.07
C PRO A 69 -14.90 -13.33 -22.58
N VAL A 70 -13.77 -13.04 -23.25
CA VAL A 70 -13.63 -13.27 -24.69
C VAL A 70 -13.72 -14.75 -25.04
N ALA A 71 -14.26 -15.06 -26.22
CA ALA A 71 -14.33 -16.40 -26.79
C ALA A 71 -13.85 -16.39 -28.23
N GLU A 72 -13.38 -17.55 -28.71
CA GLU A 72 -12.87 -17.70 -30.08
C GLU A 72 -13.99 -17.41 -31.11
N GLY A 73 -13.68 -16.60 -32.10
CA GLY A 73 -14.63 -16.17 -33.12
C GLY A 73 -15.73 -15.21 -32.65
N MET A 74 -15.62 -14.65 -31.43
CA MET A 74 -16.58 -13.69 -30.90
C MET A 74 -16.59 -12.40 -31.76
N ILE A 75 -17.76 -11.88 -31.98
CA ILE A 75 -17.99 -10.59 -32.66
C ILE A 75 -18.58 -9.61 -31.64
N VAL A 76 -17.94 -8.46 -31.51
CA VAL A 76 -18.37 -7.37 -30.62
C VAL A 76 -18.56 -6.11 -31.45
N LYS A 77 -19.70 -5.42 -31.24
CA LYS A 77 -19.99 -4.12 -31.81
C LYS A 77 -20.24 -3.12 -30.67
N THR A 78 -19.46 -2.05 -30.65
CA THR A 78 -19.48 -1.05 -29.57
C THR A 78 -20.17 0.26 -29.97
N ASP A 79 -20.45 0.47 -31.27
CA ASP A 79 -20.86 1.76 -31.80
C ASP A 79 -22.10 1.69 -32.72
N THR A 80 -22.89 0.60 -32.65
CA THR A 80 -24.13 0.51 -33.42
C THR A 80 -25.20 1.48 -32.88
N LYS A 81 -26.23 1.75 -33.72
CA LYS A 81 -27.37 2.57 -33.29
C LYS A 81 -28.01 2.05 -32.02
N LEU A 82 -28.20 0.72 -31.90
CA LEU A 82 -28.80 0.09 -30.73
C LEU A 82 -27.92 0.27 -29.47
N VAL A 83 -26.60 0.15 -29.61
CA VAL A 83 -25.66 0.38 -28.51
C VAL A 83 -25.71 1.83 -28.02
N LYS A 84 -25.66 2.79 -28.94
CA LYS A 84 -25.73 4.23 -28.62
C LYS A 84 -27.04 4.61 -27.93
N GLU A 85 -28.18 4.18 -28.45
CA GLU A 85 -29.49 4.40 -27.83
C GLU A 85 -29.58 3.79 -26.42
N THR A 86 -28.96 2.61 -26.23
CA THR A 86 -28.94 1.94 -24.93
C THR A 86 -28.05 2.68 -23.91
N GLN A 87 -26.89 3.17 -24.33
CA GLN A 87 -25.99 3.95 -23.49
C GLN A 87 -26.62 5.29 -23.10
N GLU A 88 -27.26 5.98 -24.05
CA GLU A 88 -28.00 7.22 -23.82
C GLU A 88 -29.14 7.01 -22.81
N ALA A 89 -29.96 5.97 -23.00
CA ALA A 89 -31.03 5.62 -22.07
C ALA A 89 -30.49 5.28 -20.67
N THR A 90 -29.39 4.54 -20.60
CA THR A 90 -28.75 4.20 -19.31
C THR A 90 -28.29 5.45 -18.57
N LEU A 91 -27.65 6.40 -19.27
CA LEU A 91 -27.27 7.67 -18.68
C LEU A 91 -28.47 8.50 -18.24
N ALA A 92 -29.54 8.55 -19.04
CA ALA A 92 -30.77 9.23 -18.68
C ALA A 92 -31.34 8.68 -17.34
N PHE A 93 -31.35 7.35 -17.13
CA PHE A 93 -31.75 6.74 -15.86
C PHE A 93 -30.79 7.11 -14.70
N ILE A 94 -29.47 7.10 -14.91
CA ILE A 94 -28.51 7.49 -13.88
C ILE A 94 -28.68 8.97 -13.49
N LEU A 95 -28.94 9.84 -14.45
CA LEU A 95 -29.12 11.28 -14.27
C LEU A 95 -30.48 11.67 -13.72
N ALA A 96 -31.52 10.82 -13.87
CA ALA A 96 -32.90 11.12 -13.47
C ALA A 96 -33.01 11.70 -12.04
N ASN A 97 -32.34 11.06 -11.07
CA ASN A 97 -32.33 11.53 -9.69
C ASN A 97 -30.98 12.16 -9.25
N HIS A 98 -29.98 12.21 -10.11
CA HIS A 98 -28.71 12.85 -9.78
C HIS A 98 -28.91 14.37 -9.60
N PRO A 99 -28.43 14.98 -8.47
CA PRO A 99 -28.69 16.40 -8.21
C PRO A 99 -27.90 17.32 -9.15
N LEU A 100 -28.41 18.52 -9.38
CA LEU A 100 -27.74 19.56 -10.18
C LEU A 100 -26.66 20.30 -9.35
N ASP A 101 -25.81 19.54 -8.68
CA ASP A 101 -24.81 20.02 -7.71
C ASP A 101 -23.43 20.26 -8.33
N CYS A 102 -23.22 20.10 -9.64
CA CYS A 102 -21.89 20.24 -10.25
C CYS A 102 -21.15 21.53 -9.85
N PRO A 103 -21.81 22.70 -9.76
CA PRO A 103 -21.14 23.94 -9.31
C PRO A 103 -20.63 23.90 -7.88
N ILE A 104 -21.19 23.07 -7.00
CA ILE A 104 -20.83 22.94 -5.60
C ILE A 104 -20.26 21.55 -5.24
N CYS A 105 -20.10 20.67 -6.22
CA CYS A 105 -19.58 19.32 -6.05
C CYS A 105 -18.05 19.30 -6.17
N ASP A 106 -17.34 18.73 -5.20
CA ASP A 106 -15.87 18.64 -5.25
C ASP A 106 -15.34 17.80 -6.40
N LYS A 107 -16.14 16.85 -6.92
CA LYS A 107 -15.78 16.05 -8.09
C LYS A 107 -15.98 16.78 -9.42
N GLY A 108 -16.62 17.96 -9.42
CA GLY A 108 -16.86 18.75 -10.64
C GLY A 108 -15.55 19.14 -11.34
N GLY A 109 -15.38 18.74 -12.60
CA GLY A 109 -14.18 18.91 -13.39
C GLY A 109 -13.20 17.73 -13.39
N GLU A 110 -13.45 16.69 -12.57
CA GLU A 110 -12.75 15.40 -12.61
C GLU A 110 -13.76 14.24 -12.42
N CYS A 111 -14.95 14.39 -12.99
CA CYS A 111 -16.09 13.52 -12.73
C CYS A 111 -16.40 12.61 -13.91
N PRO A 112 -16.14 11.30 -13.83
CA PRO A 112 -16.48 10.36 -14.91
C PRO A 112 -17.94 10.41 -15.35
N LEU A 113 -18.90 10.78 -14.46
CA LEU A 113 -20.29 10.95 -14.85
C LEU A 113 -20.46 12.17 -15.77
N GLN A 114 -19.77 13.29 -15.52
CA GLN A 114 -19.78 14.44 -16.43
C GLN A 114 -19.20 14.06 -17.80
N ASP A 115 -18.01 13.44 -17.80
CA ASP A 115 -17.30 13.11 -19.03
C ASP A 115 -18.15 12.16 -19.90
N GLN A 116 -18.67 11.08 -19.32
CA GLN A 116 -19.53 10.14 -20.06
C GLN A 116 -20.89 10.74 -20.45
N THR A 117 -21.42 11.70 -19.69
CA THR A 117 -22.65 12.40 -20.09
C THR A 117 -22.42 13.28 -21.31
N PHE A 118 -21.28 13.94 -21.43
CA PHE A 118 -20.92 14.73 -22.62
C PHE A 118 -20.70 13.85 -23.85
N GLU A 119 -20.13 12.66 -23.68
CA GLU A 119 -19.75 11.79 -24.78
C GLU A 119 -20.91 10.87 -25.25
N TYR A 120 -21.66 10.30 -24.32
CA TYR A 120 -22.67 9.25 -24.60
C TYR A 120 -24.08 9.65 -24.17
N GLY A 121 -24.29 10.80 -23.57
CA GLY A 121 -25.57 11.17 -22.97
C GLY A 121 -26.50 11.93 -23.92
N PRO A 122 -27.79 12.02 -23.55
CA PRO A 122 -28.77 12.84 -24.28
C PRO A 122 -28.43 14.32 -24.10
N GLY A 123 -28.61 15.11 -25.14
CA GLY A 123 -28.38 16.56 -25.12
C GLY A 123 -29.39 17.32 -24.23
N LEU A 124 -30.55 16.75 -24.00
CA LEU A 124 -31.64 17.33 -23.18
C LEU A 124 -32.21 16.30 -22.22
N SER A 125 -32.52 16.74 -20.99
CA SER A 125 -33.20 15.90 -20.02
C SER A 125 -34.67 15.72 -20.38
N GLN A 126 -35.14 14.49 -20.41
CA GLN A 126 -36.56 14.15 -20.55
C GLN A 126 -37.27 13.96 -19.20
N PHE A 127 -36.52 14.05 -18.08
CA PHE A 127 -37.05 13.85 -16.73
C PHE A 127 -37.68 15.15 -16.23
N VAL A 128 -39.01 15.11 -16.02
CA VAL A 128 -39.81 16.27 -15.60
C VAL A 128 -40.25 16.20 -14.15
N GLU A 129 -40.10 15.02 -13.53
CA GLU A 129 -40.51 14.79 -12.15
C GLU A 129 -39.54 15.44 -11.14
N PRO A 130 -40.00 15.76 -9.92
CA PRO A 130 -39.07 16.17 -8.84
C PRO A 130 -38.07 15.09 -8.53
N LYS A 131 -36.78 15.48 -8.46
CA LYS A 131 -35.71 14.56 -8.06
C LYS A 131 -35.90 14.09 -6.61
N ARG A 132 -35.61 12.83 -6.34
CA ARG A 132 -35.69 12.25 -5.00
C ARG A 132 -34.69 12.94 -4.06
N ARG A 133 -35.11 13.13 -2.81
CA ARG A 133 -34.27 13.68 -1.76
C ARG A 133 -33.76 12.57 -0.86
N LYS A 134 -32.45 12.56 -0.61
CA LYS A 134 -31.75 11.67 0.30
C LYS A 134 -30.87 12.48 1.24
N GLN A 135 -30.27 11.82 2.23
CA GLN A 135 -29.38 12.50 3.16
C GLN A 135 -28.12 13.02 2.46
N LYS A 136 -27.76 14.27 2.75
CA LYS A 136 -26.60 14.95 2.21
C LYS A 136 -25.54 15.19 3.27
N HIS A 137 -24.26 15.16 2.85
CA HIS A 137 -23.12 15.73 3.56
C HIS A 137 -22.96 15.30 5.02
N TYR A 138 -23.01 14.00 5.28
CA TYR A 138 -22.72 13.49 6.61
C TYR A 138 -21.42 12.66 6.64
N PRO A 139 -20.69 12.65 7.78
CA PRO A 139 -19.45 11.91 7.89
C PRO A 139 -19.72 10.42 8.08
N ILE A 140 -19.06 9.59 7.29
CA ILE A 140 -18.99 8.13 7.51
C ILE A 140 -17.71 7.73 8.25
N SER A 141 -16.80 8.67 8.40
CA SER A 141 -15.62 8.59 9.25
C SER A 141 -15.09 10.02 9.52
N ASP A 142 -14.00 10.14 10.29
CA ASP A 142 -13.32 11.42 10.48
C ASP A 142 -12.69 11.96 9.19
N LEU A 143 -12.50 11.11 8.19
CA LEU A 143 -11.78 11.41 6.95
C LEU A 143 -12.69 11.55 5.73
N ILE A 144 -13.88 10.95 5.75
CA ILE A 144 -14.71 10.77 4.55
C ILE A 144 -16.14 11.27 4.80
N MET A 145 -16.62 12.08 3.86
CA MET A 145 -18.01 12.52 3.79
C MET A 145 -18.78 11.74 2.73
N LEU A 146 -20.02 11.39 3.01
CA LEU A 146 -20.96 10.78 2.06
C LEU A 146 -22.11 11.75 1.73
N ASP A 147 -22.48 11.77 0.46
CA ASP A 147 -23.68 12.42 -0.08
C ASP A 147 -24.48 11.38 -0.86
N GLN A 148 -25.59 10.93 -0.30
CA GLN A 148 -26.39 9.87 -0.90
C GLN A 148 -27.14 10.32 -2.15
N GLU A 149 -27.48 11.61 -2.31
CA GLU A 149 -28.11 12.11 -3.54
C GLU A 149 -27.18 12.01 -4.75
N ARG A 150 -25.87 12.18 -4.54
CA ARG A 150 -24.86 12.07 -5.62
C ARG A 150 -24.48 10.64 -5.95
N CYS A 151 -24.84 9.68 -5.10
CA CYS A 151 -24.47 8.28 -5.27
C CYS A 151 -25.26 7.67 -6.45
N ILE A 152 -24.53 7.06 -7.40
CA ILE A 152 -25.07 6.33 -8.55
C ILE A 152 -25.14 4.81 -8.33
N LEU A 153 -24.98 4.35 -7.11
CA LEU A 153 -25.07 2.94 -6.71
C LEU A 153 -24.17 2.02 -7.56
N CYS A 154 -22.94 2.43 -7.83
CA CYS A 154 -21.98 1.64 -8.61
C CYS A 154 -21.26 0.54 -7.82
N TRP A 155 -21.35 0.54 -6.51
CA TRP A 155 -20.80 -0.41 -5.54
C TRP A 155 -19.26 -0.54 -5.54
N ARG A 156 -18.52 0.36 -6.14
CA ARG A 156 -17.05 0.30 -6.10
C ARG A 156 -16.51 0.40 -4.67
N CYS A 157 -17.10 1.26 -3.84
CA CYS A 157 -16.67 1.48 -2.46
C CYS A 157 -16.93 0.27 -1.56
N THR A 158 -18.11 -0.34 -1.63
CA THR A 158 -18.44 -1.54 -0.85
C THR A 158 -17.57 -2.71 -1.23
N ARG A 159 -17.40 -2.95 -2.55
CA ARG A 159 -16.51 -4.01 -3.05
C ARG A 159 -15.05 -3.80 -2.69
N TYR A 160 -14.54 -2.57 -2.70
CA TYR A 160 -13.18 -2.31 -2.27
C TYR A 160 -12.96 -2.71 -0.80
N LEU A 161 -13.87 -2.31 0.08
CA LEU A 161 -13.78 -2.65 1.51
C LEU A 161 -13.92 -4.15 1.75
N GLU A 162 -14.69 -4.87 0.93
CA GLU A 162 -14.82 -6.32 1.00
C GLU A 162 -13.66 -7.06 0.33
N GLU A 163 -13.31 -6.71 -0.90
CA GLU A 163 -12.37 -7.46 -1.73
C GLU A 163 -10.90 -7.23 -1.34
N TRP A 164 -10.54 -5.99 -0.97
CA TRP A 164 -9.18 -5.59 -0.65
C TRP A 164 -8.93 -5.47 0.85
N GLU A 165 -9.79 -4.74 1.56
CA GLU A 165 -9.62 -4.53 2.99
C GLU A 165 -10.06 -5.72 3.85
N ASP A 166 -10.92 -6.58 3.31
CA ASP A 166 -11.58 -7.64 4.09
C ASP A 166 -12.29 -7.09 5.35
N LYS A 167 -12.88 -5.91 5.19
CA LYS A 167 -13.66 -5.17 6.18
C LYS A 167 -14.89 -4.56 5.52
N PRO A 168 -16.02 -5.29 5.41
CA PRO A 168 -17.25 -4.79 4.77
C PRO A 168 -17.95 -3.76 5.68
N GLN A 169 -17.41 -2.54 5.75
CA GLN A 169 -17.90 -1.47 6.63
C GLN A 169 -18.93 -0.55 5.97
N LEU A 170 -19.08 -0.64 4.64
CA LEU A 170 -20.17 -0.04 3.88
C LEU A 170 -21.06 -1.15 3.34
N GLY A 171 -22.37 -0.97 3.45
CA GLY A 171 -23.38 -1.90 2.96
C GLY A 171 -24.41 -1.24 2.07
N LEU A 172 -25.23 -2.07 1.43
CA LEU A 172 -26.46 -1.63 0.79
C LEU A 172 -27.61 -1.80 1.77
N PHE A 173 -28.37 -0.75 1.92
CA PHE A 173 -29.57 -0.70 2.74
C PHE A 173 -30.76 -0.39 1.86
N GLU A 174 -31.94 -0.77 2.30
CA GLU A 174 -33.19 -0.65 1.57
C GLU A 174 -33.18 -1.40 0.23
N ARG A 175 -34.22 -1.22 -0.56
CA ARG A 175 -34.35 -1.87 -1.87
C ARG A 175 -35.08 -1.00 -2.89
N GLY A 176 -34.94 -1.36 -4.16
CA GLY A 176 -35.56 -0.62 -5.27
C GLY A 176 -35.09 0.82 -5.34
N GLY A 177 -36.02 1.74 -5.47
CA GLY A 177 -35.71 3.16 -5.59
C GLY A 177 -35.17 3.80 -4.32
N GLU A 178 -35.36 3.18 -3.16
CA GLU A 178 -34.89 3.67 -1.87
C GLU A 178 -33.50 3.14 -1.51
N THR A 179 -32.92 2.26 -2.32
CA THR A 179 -31.58 1.69 -2.07
C THR A 179 -30.55 2.80 -1.82
N ILE A 180 -29.77 2.63 -0.76
CA ILE A 180 -28.66 3.51 -0.39
C ILE A 180 -27.41 2.70 -0.06
N ILE A 181 -26.24 3.34 -0.17
CA ILE A 181 -24.99 2.86 0.40
C ILE A 181 -24.75 3.65 1.67
N ASP A 182 -24.53 2.95 2.79
CA ASP A 182 -24.30 3.59 4.07
C ASP A 182 -23.40 2.73 4.98
N ILE A 183 -23.04 3.28 6.14
CA ILE A 183 -22.40 2.57 7.25
C ILE A 183 -23.46 1.86 8.10
N PHE A 184 -23.04 0.82 8.82
CA PHE A 184 -23.86 0.28 9.90
C PHE A 184 -23.96 1.29 11.04
N PRO A 185 -25.13 1.46 11.66
CA PRO A 185 -25.32 2.43 12.74
C PRO A 185 -24.26 2.29 13.85
N GLY A 186 -23.61 3.39 14.16
CA GLY A 186 -22.57 3.45 15.19
C GLY A 186 -21.22 2.80 14.81
N ARG A 187 -21.04 2.37 13.55
CA ARG A 187 -19.79 1.75 13.07
C ARG A 187 -19.20 2.56 11.91
N PRO A 188 -18.39 3.57 12.18
CA PRO A 188 -17.75 4.35 11.13
C PRO A 188 -16.75 3.49 10.35
N VAL A 189 -16.37 3.95 9.16
CA VAL A 189 -15.31 3.32 8.37
C VAL A 189 -13.96 3.61 9.02
N ASP A 190 -13.25 2.57 9.46
CA ASP A 190 -11.96 2.65 10.16
C ASP A 190 -10.81 1.90 9.46
N ALA A 191 -11.07 1.34 8.28
CA ALA A 191 -10.05 0.66 7.48
C ALA A 191 -8.88 1.62 7.18
N LYS A 192 -7.65 1.14 7.34
CA LYS A 192 -6.42 1.97 7.23
C LYS A 192 -6.13 2.51 5.83
N THR A 193 -6.85 2.03 4.82
CA THR A 193 -6.75 2.49 3.43
C THR A 193 -8.10 2.96 2.89
N SER A 194 -8.99 3.36 3.79
CA SER A 194 -10.37 3.74 3.48
C SER A 194 -10.47 4.89 2.47
N GLY A 195 -9.51 5.81 2.46
CA GLY A 195 -9.46 6.93 1.53
C GLY A 195 -9.45 6.54 0.04
N ASN A 196 -9.11 5.30 -0.30
CA ASN A 196 -9.17 4.82 -1.69
C ASN A 196 -10.60 4.77 -2.24
N ILE A 197 -11.64 4.66 -1.38
CA ILE A 197 -13.03 4.71 -1.86
C ILE A 197 -13.41 6.10 -2.42
N ILE A 198 -12.70 7.17 -2.06
CA ILE A 198 -12.88 8.50 -2.63
C ILE A 198 -12.40 8.52 -4.09
N ASP A 199 -11.24 7.93 -4.35
CA ASP A 199 -10.66 7.88 -5.71
C ASP A 199 -11.48 6.94 -6.60
N LEU A 200 -11.90 5.79 -6.06
CA LEU A 200 -12.75 4.80 -6.74
C LEU A 200 -14.15 5.32 -7.06
N CYS A 201 -14.67 6.27 -6.28
CA CYS A 201 -16.00 6.80 -6.50
C CYS A 201 -16.05 7.63 -7.81
N PRO A 202 -16.86 7.23 -8.80
CA PRO A 202 -16.91 7.93 -10.09
C PRO A 202 -17.64 9.28 -10.03
N VAL A 203 -18.24 9.61 -8.89
CA VAL A 203 -19.03 10.82 -8.66
C VAL A 203 -18.64 11.49 -7.34
N GLY A 204 -19.21 12.66 -7.04
CA GLY A 204 -18.95 13.40 -5.80
C GLY A 204 -19.73 12.90 -4.58
N ALA A 205 -20.12 11.61 -4.54
CA ALA A 205 -20.80 11.03 -3.39
C ALA A 205 -19.84 10.83 -2.21
N LEU A 206 -18.64 10.31 -2.45
CA LEU A 206 -17.60 10.17 -1.44
C LEU A 206 -16.54 11.26 -1.64
N THR A 207 -16.28 12.05 -0.61
CA THR A 207 -15.37 13.20 -0.68
C THR A 207 -14.45 13.26 0.52
N ASN A 208 -13.27 13.82 0.31
CA ASN A 208 -12.26 14.04 1.34
C ASN A 208 -12.72 15.15 2.30
N ARG A 209 -13.00 14.80 3.56
CA ARG A 209 -13.50 15.73 4.57
C ARG A 209 -12.54 16.88 4.86
N VAL A 210 -11.23 16.63 4.78
CA VAL A 210 -10.20 17.62 5.12
C VAL A 210 -10.04 18.67 4.02
N SER A 211 -10.12 18.26 2.75
CA SER A 211 -9.80 19.15 1.63
C SER A 211 -11.00 19.63 0.81
N ARG A 212 -12.23 19.14 1.12
CA ARG A 212 -13.42 19.53 0.35
C ARG A 212 -13.66 21.03 0.38
N PHE A 213 -14.15 21.58 -0.74
CA PHE A 213 -14.46 23.00 -0.96
C PHE A 213 -13.27 23.96 -0.92
N ARG A 214 -12.02 23.45 -0.88
CA ARG A 214 -10.81 24.27 -0.80
C ARG A 214 -10.19 24.58 -2.16
N TYR A 215 -10.59 23.88 -3.22
CA TYR A 215 -10.06 24.04 -4.58
C TYR A 215 -11.02 23.50 -5.64
N ARG A 216 -10.70 23.76 -6.89
CA ARG A 216 -11.27 23.07 -8.06
C ARG A 216 -10.18 22.31 -8.80
N PRO A 217 -10.47 21.16 -9.45
CA PRO A 217 -9.46 20.35 -10.13
C PRO A 217 -8.62 21.13 -11.16
N TRP A 218 -9.22 22.05 -11.88
CA TRP A 218 -8.51 22.89 -12.85
C TRP A 218 -7.66 24.02 -12.24
N ALA A 219 -7.75 24.24 -10.95
CA ALA A 219 -7.03 25.30 -10.23
C ALA A 219 -5.89 24.75 -9.35
N ILE A 220 -5.57 23.47 -9.48
CA ILE A 220 -4.49 22.81 -8.75
C ILE A 220 -3.43 22.30 -9.71
N GLU A 221 -2.18 22.36 -9.27
CA GLU A 221 -1.03 21.77 -9.95
C GLU A 221 -0.63 20.48 -9.25
N GLY A 222 -0.52 19.39 -10.01
CA GLY A 222 -0.14 18.09 -9.51
C GLY A 222 1.35 17.84 -9.64
N VAL A 223 2.04 17.60 -8.53
CA VAL A 223 3.46 17.27 -8.49
C VAL A 223 3.62 15.79 -8.13
N GLU A 224 4.31 15.05 -8.98
CA GLU A 224 4.64 13.65 -8.72
C GLU A 224 5.74 13.53 -7.68
N THR A 225 5.52 12.70 -6.67
CA THR A 225 6.47 12.48 -5.59
C THR A 225 6.30 11.12 -4.93
N ILE A 226 6.99 10.89 -3.83
CA ILE A 226 6.95 9.65 -3.04
C ILE A 226 6.47 9.97 -1.64
N CYS A 227 5.61 9.12 -1.10
CA CYS A 227 5.14 9.21 0.27
C CYS A 227 6.30 8.94 1.25
N THR A 228 6.46 9.81 2.24
CA THR A 228 7.58 9.77 3.20
C THR A 228 7.23 9.10 4.54
N HIS A 229 6.05 8.48 4.66
CA HIS A 229 5.57 7.98 5.96
C HIS A 229 6.10 6.60 6.35
N CYS A 230 6.29 5.69 5.41
CA CYS A 230 6.76 4.32 5.71
C CYS A 230 7.60 3.75 4.58
N ALA A 231 8.22 2.59 4.83
CA ALA A 231 9.13 1.93 3.90
C ALA A 231 8.50 1.48 2.58
N VAL A 232 7.16 1.43 2.46
CA VAL A 232 6.51 1.13 1.17
C VAL A 232 6.87 2.17 0.12
N GLY A 233 7.03 3.45 0.50
CA GLY A 233 7.42 4.50 -0.43
C GLY A 233 6.41 4.68 -1.56
N CYS A 234 5.10 4.64 -1.27
CA CYS A 234 4.04 4.75 -2.26
C CYS A 234 4.26 5.94 -3.20
N ASN A 235 4.07 5.72 -4.49
CA ASN A 235 4.05 6.79 -5.47
C ASN A 235 2.78 7.61 -5.31
N VAL A 236 2.92 8.93 -5.20
CA VAL A 236 1.81 9.83 -4.96
C VAL A 236 1.89 11.06 -5.86
N ARG A 237 0.74 11.69 -6.03
CA ARG A 237 0.61 13.01 -6.62
C ARG A 237 0.20 13.98 -5.50
N ALA A 238 1.02 15.00 -5.29
CA ALA A 238 0.75 16.10 -4.38
C ALA A 238 0.10 17.24 -5.17
N ASP A 239 -1.15 17.55 -4.89
CA ASP A 239 -1.90 18.62 -5.54
C ASP A 239 -1.74 19.92 -4.75
N VAL A 240 -1.15 20.92 -5.38
CA VAL A 240 -0.76 22.21 -4.80
C VAL A 240 -1.56 23.34 -5.41
N ARG A 241 -1.91 24.35 -4.61
CA ARG A 241 -2.48 25.63 -5.04
C ARG A 241 -1.94 26.75 -4.18
N HIS A 242 -1.46 27.82 -4.79
CA HIS A 242 -0.88 28.98 -4.09
C HIS A 242 0.21 28.57 -3.08
N ASN A 243 1.10 27.68 -3.49
CA ASN A 243 2.18 27.14 -2.66
C ASN A 243 1.72 26.39 -1.38
N GLU A 244 0.47 25.95 -1.35
CA GLU A 244 -0.07 25.11 -0.27
C GLU A 244 -0.50 23.76 -0.80
N LEU A 245 -0.09 22.69 -0.12
CA LEU A 245 -0.55 21.34 -0.39
C LEU A 245 -2.03 21.21 -0.03
N ARG A 246 -2.85 20.80 -1.01
CA ARG A 246 -4.31 20.70 -0.85
C ARG A 246 -4.79 19.28 -0.67
N ARG A 247 -4.24 18.35 -1.42
CA ARG A 247 -4.52 16.92 -1.29
C ARG A 247 -3.35 16.07 -1.74
N VAL A 248 -3.34 14.81 -1.33
CA VAL A 248 -2.46 13.76 -1.84
C VAL A 248 -3.31 12.61 -2.37
N THR A 249 -3.02 12.17 -3.58
CA THR A 249 -3.67 11.02 -4.23
C THR A 249 -2.65 9.95 -4.60
N ALA A 250 -3.10 8.71 -4.77
CA ALA A 250 -2.23 7.66 -5.28
C ALA A 250 -1.85 7.94 -6.74
N ARG A 251 -0.59 7.63 -7.08
CA ARG A 251 -0.11 7.54 -8.45
C ARG A 251 0.22 6.08 -8.74
N GLU A 252 -0.25 5.58 -9.86
CA GLU A 252 -0.08 4.17 -10.22
C GLU A 252 1.38 3.77 -10.32
N ASN A 253 1.75 2.71 -9.60
CA ASN A 253 3.00 2.01 -9.76
C ASN A 253 2.81 0.53 -9.40
N ALA A 254 2.70 -0.33 -10.40
CA ALA A 254 2.44 -1.77 -10.24
C ALA A 254 3.50 -2.51 -9.40
N ALA A 255 4.70 -1.97 -9.26
CA ALA A 255 5.77 -2.58 -8.47
C ALA A 255 5.72 -2.21 -6.98
N VAL A 256 5.16 -1.04 -6.64
CA VAL A 256 5.29 -0.42 -5.30
C VAL A 256 3.96 -0.35 -4.55
N ASN A 257 2.96 0.30 -5.12
CA ASN A 257 1.67 0.54 -4.45
C ASN A 257 0.45 0.28 -5.35
N ASP A 258 0.68 -0.15 -6.61
CA ASP A 258 -0.38 -0.26 -7.60
C ASP A 258 -1.18 1.05 -7.67
N LEU A 259 -2.48 1.03 -7.38
CA LEU A 259 -3.37 2.20 -7.35
C LEU A 259 -3.69 2.67 -5.91
N TRP A 260 -3.08 2.05 -4.90
CA TRP A 260 -3.53 2.22 -3.52
C TRP A 260 -2.66 3.17 -2.71
N LEU A 261 -3.29 3.86 -1.76
CA LEU A 261 -2.63 4.71 -0.78
C LEU A 261 -3.30 4.53 0.58
N CYS A 262 -2.53 4.46 1.66
CA CYS A 262 -3.10 4.41 3.00
C CYS A 262 -3.57 5.79 3.48
N ASP A 263 -4.44 5.79 4.48
CA ASP A 263 -5.03 7.01 5.02
C ASP A 263 -3.97 7.93 5.66
N LYS A 264 -2.94 7.35 6.27
CA LYS A 264 -1.80 8.12 6.77
C LYS A 264 -1.09 8.88 5.63
N GLY A 265 -0.81 8.21 4.50
CA GLY A 265 -0.18 8.84 3.33
C GLY A 265 -1.05 9.89 2.65
N ARG A 266 -2.38 9.73 2.73
CA ARG A 266 -3.35 10.62 2.11
C ARG A 266 -3.68 11.85 2.93
N PHE A 267 -3.85 11.70 4.24
CA PHE A 267 -4.44 12.73 5.10
C PHE A 267 -3.46 13.32 6.13
N ALA A 268 -2.44 12.57 6.57
CA ALA A 268 -1.50 13.04 7.60
C ALA A 268 -0.38 13.89 6.97
N VAL A 269 -0.75 14.94 6.27
CA VAL A 269 0.17 15.85 5.52
C VAL A 269 0.14 17.30 6.03
N ASP A 270 -0.55 17.57 7.12
CA ASP A 270 -0.71 18.91 7.70
C ASP A 270 0.63 19.56 8.06
N TYR A 271 1.63 18.74 8.40
CA TYR A 271 2.98 19.23 8.71
C TYR A 271 3.62 20.01 7.55
N VAL A 272 3.21 19.77 6.30
CA VAL A 272 3.76 20.46 5.11
C VAL A 272 3.39 21.94 5.13
N ASN A 273 2.13 22.25 5.46
CA ASN A 273 1.60 23.62 5.51
C ASN A 273 1.64 24.22 6.92
N SER A 274 2.26 23.55 7.89
CA SER A 274 2.24 23.99 9.29
C SER A 274 2.89 25.37 9.45
N PRO A 275 2.24 26.32 10.11
CA PRO A 275 2.84 27.63 10.42
C PRO A 275 4.03 27.51 11.39
N GLN A 276 4.22 26.36 12.04
CA GLN A 276 5.35 26.09 12.92
C GLN A 276 6.61 25.65 12.16
N ARG A 277 6.54 25.50 10.82
CA ARG A 277 7.74 25.17 10.04
C ARG A 277 8.74 26.32 10.09
N LEU A 278 10.00 25.95 10.29
CA LEU A 278 11.09 26.90 10.22
C LEU A 278 11.27 27.40 8.77
N THR A 279 11.20 28.70 8.58
CA THR A 279 11.38 29.35 7.27
C THR A 279 12.70 30.08 7.15
N THR A 280 13.37 30.29 8.29
CA THR A 280 14.70 30.91 8.39
C THR A 280 15.57 30.14 9.36
N PRO A 281 16.91 30.16 9.22
CA PRO A 281 17.80 29.61 10.23
C PRO A 281 17.60 30.29 11.59
N LEU A 282 17.66 29.50 12.65
CA LEU A 282 17.60 29.98 14.02
C LEU A 282 18.93 29.67 14.73
N VAL A 283 19.52 30.66 15.37
CA VAL A 283 20.80 30.54 16.07
C VAL A 283 20.65 30.88 17.54
N ARG A 284 21.26 30.08 18.42
CA ARG A 284 21.40 30.35 19.84
C ARG A 284 22.83 30.82 20.11
N ARG A 285 22.97 32.07 20.57
CA ARG A 285 24.27 32.67 20.79
C ARG A 285 24.93 32.30 22.12
N SER A 286 24.16 31.95 23.15
CA SER A 286 24.65 31.53 24.45
C SER A 286 23.92 30.29 24.96
N LYS A 287 24.58 29.50 25.82
CA LYS A 287 23.96 28.33 26.44
C LYS A 287 22.72 28.76 27.26
N GLY A 288 21.56 28.16 26.95
CA GLY A 288 20.30 28.48 27.58
C GLY A 288 19.59 29.74 27.04
N GLY A 289 20.19 30.48 26.10
CA GLY A 289 19.56 31.63 25.44
C GLY A 289 18.43 31.23 24.48
N ALA A 290 17.65 32.22 24.04
CA ALA A 290 16.61 32.00 23.02
C ALA A 290 17.21 31.69 21.65
N LEU A 291 16.43 30.99 20.81
CA LEU A 291 16.72 30.86 19.38
C LEU A 291 16.25 32.14 18.67
N GLU A 292 17.16 32.75 17.91
CA GLU A 292 16.93 33.98 17.17
C GLU A 292 17.07 33.79 15.68
N PRO A 293 16.25 34.44 14.83
CA PRO A 293 16.41 34.41 13.38
C PRO A 293 17.81 34.84 12.94
N SER A 294 18.38 34.16 11.96
CA SER A 294 19.72 34.45 11.43
C SER A 294 19.73 34.32 9.90
N THR A 295 20.76 34.85 9.26
CA THR A 295 21.02 34.56 7.85
C THR A 295 21.68 33.19 7.69
N TRP A 296 21.58 32.60 6.50
CA TRP A 296 22.25 31.34 6.19
C TRP A 296 23.77 31.44 6.35
N ASP A 297 24.38 32.52 5.86
CA ASP A 297 25.84 32.69 5.96
C ASP A 297 26.30 32.75 7.41
N ALA A 298 25.62 33.52 8.24
CA ALA A 298 25.98 33.62 9.67
C ALA A 298 25.75 32.29 10.42
N ALA A 299 24.68 31.55 10.09
CA ALA A 299 24.41 30.25 10.69
C ALA A 299 25.45 29.20 10.27
N LEU A 300 25.79 29.13 8.97
CA LEU A 300 26.77 28.19 8.44
C LEU A 300 28.17 28.49 8.95
N THR A 301 28.59 29.77 9.03
CA THR A 301 29.86 30.20 9.64
C THR A 301 29.93 29.74 11.08
N LEU A 302 28.89 29.99 11.88
CA LEU A 302 28.88 29.55 13.28
C LEU A 302 29.02 28.02 13.41
N VAL A 303 28.34 27.24 12.55
CA VAL A 303 28.45 25.78 12.56
C VAL A 303 29.87 25.33 12.19
N ALA A 304 30.43 25.90 11.13
CA ALA A 304 31.79 25.57 10.68
C ALA A 304 32.83 25.86 11.76
N ASP A 305 32.79 27.06 12.36
CA ASP A 305 33.70 27.48 13.42
C ASP A 305 33.59 26.56 14.65
N ARG A 306 32.38 26.21 15.06
CA ARG A 306 32.16 25.32 16.21
C ARG A 306 32.65 23.92 15.96
N LEU A 307 32.30 23.31 14.82
CA LEU A 307 32.74 21.96 14.47
C LEU A 307 34.27 21.89 14.35
N SER A 308 34.88 22.84 13.65
CA SER A 308 36.35 22.92 13.52
C SER A 308 37.04 23.13 14.87
N GLY A 309 36.55 24.05 15.70
CA GLY A 309 37.10 24.31 17.02
C GLY A 309 37.02 23.11 17.95
N ILE A 310 35.91 22.37 17.97
CA ILE A 310 35.78 21.14 18.76
C ILE A 310 36.69 20.05 18.25
N ALA A 311 36.77 19.86 16.91
CA ALA A 311 37.64 18.85 16.31
C ALA A 311 39.13 19.13 16.61
N GLN A 312 39.54 20.40 16.63
CA GLN A 312 40.93 20.80 16.94
C GLN A 312 41.27 20.66 18.43
N THR A 313 40.34 21.03 19.33
CA THR A 313 40.59 21.06 20.79
C THR A 313 40.36 19.74 21.48
N SER A 314 39.36 18.98 21.06
CA SER A 314 38.89 17.75 21.72
C SER A 314 39.01 16.50 20.83
N GLY A 315 39.51 16.67 19.62
CA GLY A 315 39.63 15.62 18.60
C GLY A 315 38.35 15.39 17.79
N PRO A 316 38.48 14.87 16.55
CA PRO A 316 37.33 14.61 15.67
C PRO A 316 36.26 13.68 16.29
N ALA A 317 36.67 12.74 17.14
CA ALA A 317 35.73 11.80 17.80
C ALA A 317 34.80 12.47 18.81
N ALA A 318 35.04 13.72 19.19
CA ALA A 318 34.13 14.51 20.04
C ALA A 318 32.91 15.04 19.26
N VAL A 319 32.90 14.93 17.95
CA VAL A 319 31.81 15.35 17.06
C VAL A 319 31.08 14.13 16.54
N GLY A 320 29.73 14.21 16.55
CA GLY A 320 28.87 13.20 15.96
C GLY A 320 27.72 13.83 15.19
N ALA A 321 27.15 13.11 14.23
CA ALA A 321 25.99 13.52 13.47
C ALA A 321 24.90 12.47 13.50
N ILE A 322 23.64 12.93 13.60
CA ILE A 322 22.45 12.09 13.52
C ILE A 322 21.64 12.54 12.32
N GLY A 323 21.54 11.66 11.32
CA GLY A 323 20.70 11.83 10.14
C GLY A 323 19.27 11.36 10.36
N SER A 324 18.56 11.14 9.27
CA SER A 324 17.19 10.60 9.29
C SER A 324 16.91 9.75 8.06
N ALA A 325 16.23 8.63 8.26
CA ALA A 325 15.71 7.81 7.17
C ALA A 325 14.48 8.41 6.46
N LYS A 326 14.11 9.64 6.75
CA LYS A 326 13.14 10.45 5.98
C LYS A 326 13.81 11.38 4.96
N LEU A 327 15.14 11.47 4.97
CA LEU A 327 15.92 12.28 4.05
C LEU A 327 16.18 11.51 2.74
N ALA A 328 16.46 12.25 1.68
CA ALA A 328 16.90 11.68 0.40
C ALA A 328 18.30 11.05 0.52
N ASN A 329 18.64 10.16 -0.41
CA ASN A 329 19.96 9.52 -0.47
C ASN A 329 21.09 10.54 -0.56
N GLU A 330 20.91 11.58 -1.38
CA GLU A 330 21.86 12.66 -1.57
C GLU A 330 22.19 13.37 -0.26
N THR A 331 21.17 13.67 0.55
CA THR A 331 21.36 14.33 1.85
C THR A 331 22.09 13.42 2.82
N SER A 332 21.75 12.14 2.87
CA SER A 332 22.41 11.14 3.72
C SER A 332 23.88 10.96 3.29
N TYR A 333 24.13 10.87 1.98
CA TYR A 333 25.47 10.77 1.42
C TYR A 333 26.32 12.01 1.76
N LEU A 334 25.77 13.21 1.58
CA LEU A 334 26.49 14.45 1.88
C LEU A 334 26.81 14.59 3.37
N LEU A 335 25.89 14.17 4.25
CA LEU A 335 26.10 14.20 5.69
C LEU A 335 27.28 13.31 6.09
N GLN A 336 27.29 12.04 5.65
CA GLN A 336 28.38 11.13 5.99
C GLN A 336 29.72 11.58 5.34
N LYS A 337 29.67 12.13 4.13
CA LYS A 337 30.86 12.69 3.47
C LYS A 337 31.44 13.86 4.26
N LEU A 338 30.62 14.83 4.67
CA LEU A 338 31.03 15.96 5.53
C LEU A 338 31.74 15.46 6.79
N MET A 339 31.13 14.51 7.48
CA MET A 339 31.64 14.03 8.77
C MET A 339 32.95 13.25 8.62
N ARG A 340 33.00 12.35 7.61
CA ARG A 340 34.20 11.50 7.42
C ARG A 340 35.37 12.20 6.80
N THR A 341 35.15 13.09 5.80
CA THR A 341 36.23 13.71 5.04
C THR A 341 36.65 15.07 5.57
N LEU A 342 35.75 15.90 6.11
CA LEU A 342 36.05 17.24 6.59
C LEU A 342 36.20 17.30 8.11
N VAL A 343 35.31 16.68 8.87
CA VAL A 343 35.42 16.63 10.34
C VAL A 343 36.37 15.54 10.80
N GLY A 344 36.51 14.45 10.05
CA GLY A 344 37.43 13.33 10.36
C GLY A 344 36.85 12.33 11.36
N THR A 345 35.54 12.21 11.47
CA THR A 345 34.88 11.27 12.40
C THR A 345 33.96 10.29 11.68
N ASN A 346 33.85 9.07 12.22
CA ASN A 346 32.89 8.08 11.76
C ASN A 346 31.66 7.99 12.68
N ASN A 347 31.49 8.94 13.60
CA ASN A 347 30.32 9.02 14.50
C ASN A 347 29.09 9.55 13.76
N VAL A 348 28.56 8.75 12.85
CA VAL A 348 27.36 9.06 12.04
C VAL A 348 26.36 7.95 12.21
N ASP A 349 25.11 8.28 12.54
CA ASP A 349 23.99 7.34 12.58
C ASP A 349 22.69 8.04 12.20
N HIS A 350 21.65 7.26 11.91
CA HIS A 350 20.30 7.74 11.63
C HIS A 350 19.25 6.99 12.48
N ARG A 351 19.69 6.17 13.45
CA ARG A 351 18.84 5.28 14.25
C ARG A 351 19.18 5.40 15.73
N PHE A 352 18.16 5.18 16.56
CA PHE A 352 18.36 5.04 18.00
C PHE A 352 18.14 3.58 18.41
N GLY A 353 19.17 2.92 18.91
CA GLY A 353 19.08 1.60 19.57
C GLY A 353 18.75 0.42 18.65
N ALA A 354 19.01 0.52 17.35
CA ALA A 354 18.78 -0.59 16.42
C ALA A 354 20.08 -1.04 15.76
N ALA A 355 20.57 -2.22 16.10
CA ALA A 355 21.65 -2.86 15.37
C ALA A 355 21.05 -3.55 14.12
N VAL A 356 21.11 -2.93 12.96
CA VAL A 356 20.79 -3.61 11.70
C VAL A 356 22.12 -3.88 10.99
N ALA A 357 22.62 -5.10 11.12
CA ALA A 357 23.70 -5.56 10.27
C ALA A 357 23.27 -5.60 8.79
N ALA A 358 24.21 -5.61 7.89
CA ALA A 358 23.99 -5.53 6.45
C ALA A 358 23.02 -6.62 5.93
N ILE A 359 21.75 -6.25 5.79
CA ILE A 359 20.78 -6.99 4.98
C ILE A 359 20.59 -6.17 3.72
N SER A 360 20.98 -6.73 2.60
CA SER A 360 20.98 -6.06 1.31
C SER A 360 19.60 -5.92 0.68
N ASN A 361 18.62 -6.73 1.13
CA ASN A 361 17.32 -6.77 0.49
C ASN A 361 16.34 -5.78 1.13
N GLY A 362 15.91 -4.81 0.33
CA GLY A 362 14.79 -3.93 0.64
C GLY A 362 13.43 -4.61 0.45
N LEU A 363 12.36 -3.82 0.53
CA LEU A 363 11.01 -4.31 0.30
C LEU A 363 10.87 -4.97 -1.09
N PRO A 364 10.26 -6.15 -1.16
CA PRO A 364 10.01 -6.83 -2.42
C PRO A 364 8.97 -6.06 -3.26
N ALA A 365 9.07 -6.17 -4.58
CA ALA A 365 7.99 -5.70 -5.46
C ALA A 365 6.69 -6.48 -5.19
N LEU A 366 5.54 -5.81 -5.34
CA LEU A 366 4.21 -6.40 -5.06
C LEU A 366 3.94 -7.73 -5.78
N ARG A 367 4.53 -7.93 -6.99
CA ARG A 367 4.45 -9.20 -7.71
C ARG A 367 5.02 -10.40 -6.93
N GLN A 368 6.01 -10.16 -6.07
CA GLN A 368 6.62 -11.21 -5.24
C GLN A 368 5.68 -11.62 -4.11
N VAL A 369 4.88 -10.70 -3.59
CA VAL A 369 3.80 -10.99 -2.63
C VAL A 369 2.75 -11.90 -3.27
N ASP A 370 2.32 -11.58 -4.49
CA ASP A 370 1.30 -12.35 -5.21
C ASP A 370 1.74 -13.76 -5.60
N SER A 371 3.04 -14.00 -5.76
CA SER A 371 3.59 -15.30 -6.15
C SER A 371 4.04 -16.16 -4.96
N ALA A 372 4.05 -15.63 -3.75
CA ALA A 372 4.49 -16.35 -2.57
C ALA A 372 3.53 -17.48 -2.18
N ASP A 373 4.06 -18.66 -1.85
CA ASP A 373 3.31 -19.78 -1.26
C ASP A 373 3.26 -19.69 0.27
N LEU A 374 4.27 -19.04 0.87
CA LEU A 374 4.35 -18.75 2.29
C LEU A 374 4.80 -17.30 2.50
N ILE A 375 4.06 -16.54 3.29
CA ILE A 375 4.47 -15.19 3.71
C ILE A 375 4.79 -15.23 5.20
N VAL A 376 6.04 -14.91 5.53
CA VAL A 376 6.56 -14.94 6.90
C VAL A 376 6.71 -13.51 7.41
N LEU A 377 6.06 -13.20 8.53
CA LEU A 377 6.07 -11.89 9.17
C LEU A 377 6.68 -12.01 10.56
N LEU A 378 7.83 -11.40 10.77
CA LEU A 378 8.61 -11.55 12.00
C LEU A 378 8.81 -10.21 12.70
N GLY A 379 8.20 -10.02 13.85
CA GLY A 379 8.24 -8.74 14.58
C GLY A 379 7.81 -7.56 13.72
N PHE A 380 6.83 -7.76 12.85
CA PHE A 380 6.32 -6.82 11.86
C PHE A 380 4.79 -6.88 11.81
N ASP A 381 4.13 -5.73 11.96
CA ASP A 381 2.69 -5.57 11.84
C ASP A 381 2.35 -4.71 10.62
N PRO A 382 2.08 -5.32 9.46
CA PRO A 382 1.82 -4.54 8.24
C PRO A 382 0.62 -3.60 8.36
N SER A 383 -0.39 -3.90 9.19
CA SER A 383 -1.56 -3.04 9.33
C SER A 383 -1.23 -1.66 9.92
N GLU A 384 -0.17 -1.57 10.73
CA GLU A 384 0.30 -0.33 11.33
C GLU A 384 1.52 0.25 10.61
N GLU A 385 2.42 -0.61 10.14
CA GLU A 385 3.73 -0.22 9.63
C GLU A 385 3.77 -0.06 8.10
N ALA A 386 2.91 -0.82 7.37
CA ALA A 386 2.89 -0.82 5.90
C ALA A 386 1.50 -1.17 5.33
N PRO A 387 0.44 -0.35 5.56
CA PRO A 387 -0.95 -0.76 5.26
C PRO A 387 -1.22 -1.09 3.79
N VAL A 388 -0.50 -0.46 2.85
CA VAL A 388 -0.65 -0.83 1.43
C VAL A 388 -0.09 -2.23 1.15
N LEU A 389 1.05 -2.59 1.74
CA LEU A 389 1.60 -3.94 1.63
C LEU A 389 0.64 -4.98 2.26
N GLU A 390 -0.03 -4.63 3.35
CA GLU A 390 -1.04 -5.49 3.97
C GLU A 390 -2.16 -5.88 3.01
N LEU A 391 -2.67 -4.95 2.17
CA LEU A 391 -3.69 -5.25 1.17
C LEU A 391 -3.28 -6.40 0.26
N PHE A 392 -2.02 -6.41 -0.18
CA PHE A 392 -1.49 -7.47 -1.05
C PHE A 392 -1.29 -8.78 -0.31
N ILE A 393 -0.86 -8.73 0.96
CA ILE A 393 -0.76 -9.92 1.82
C ILE A 393 -2.16 -10.53 2.04
N LYS A 394 -3.17 -9.72 2.35
CA LYS A 394 -4.58 -10.16 2.46
C LYS A 394 -5.04 -10.84 1.17
N ARG A 395 -4.78 -10.21 0.03
CA ARG A 395 -5.14 -10.76 -1.28
C ARG A 395 -4.41 -12.09 -1.56
N ALA A 396 -3.12 -12.17 -1.28
CA ALA A 396 -2.34 -13.39 -1.46
C ALA A 396 -2.88 -14.54 -0.61
N ALA A 397 -3.20 -14.28 0.66
CA ALA A 397 -3.77 -15.28 1.57
C ALA A 397 -5.18 -15.73 1.16
N ARG A 398 -6.06 -14.78 0.75
CA ARG A 398 -7.46 -15.08 0.43
C ARG A 398 -7.68 -15.66 -0.96
N ARG A 399 -6.92 -15.19 -1.95
CA ARG A 399 -7.21 -15.48 -3.37
C ARG A 399 -6.13 -16.26 -4.09
N LYS A 400 -4.90 -16.31 -3.53
CA LYS A 400 -3.75 -17.01 -4.15
C LYS A 400 -3.30 -18.24 -3.37
N GLY A 401 -3.88 -18.50 -2.21
CA GLY A 401 -3.58 -19.66 -1.38
C GLY A 401 -2.28 -19.54 -0.58
N ALA A 402 -1.69 -18.36 -0.46
CA ALA A 402 -0.51 -18.13 0.38
C ALA A 402 -0.85 -18.41 1.85
N ARG A 403 0.00 -19.19 2.53
CA ARG A 403 -0.10 -19.41 3.98
C ARG A 403 0.68 -18.33 4.71
N LEU A 404 0.26 -18.00 5.93
CA LEU A 404 0.96 -17.02 6.75
C LEU A 404 1.71 -17.70 7.90
N LEU A 405 2.96 -17.30 8.14
CA LEU A 405 3.71 -17.59 9.34
C LEU A 405 4.00 -16.27 10.06
N ILE A 406 3.36 -16.05 11.19
CA ILE A 406 3.45 -14.79 11.93
C ILE A 406 4.09 -15.04 13.29
N ALA A 407 5.25 -14.43 13.54
CA ALA A 407 5.86 -14.40 14.87
C ALA A 407 5.83 -12.95 15.40
N HIS A 408 4.98 -12.70 16.38
CA HIS A 408 4.78 -11.36 16.95
C HIS A 408 4.32 -11.45 18.41
N PRO A 409 4.78 -10.57 19.32
CA PRO A 409 4.38 -10.61 20.74
C PRO A 409 2.89 -10.41 20.99
N ARG A 410 2.21 -9.65 20.15
CA ARG A 410 0.76 -9.44 20.19
C ARG A 410 0.08 -9.99 18.94
N ARG A 411 -1.21 -10.31 19.06
CA ARG A 411 -2.03 -10.63 17.89
C ARG A 411 -2.12 -9.41 16.97
N VAL A 412 -1.82 -9.63 15.68
CA VAL A 412 -1.98 -8.66 14.60
C VAL A 412 -3.18 -9.04 13.74
N GLU A 413 -3.71 -8.12 12.94
CA GLU A 413 -4.91 -8.37 12.15
C GLU A 413 -4.80 -9.60 11.23
N LEU A 414 -3.64 -9.81 10.65
CA LEU A 414 -3.38 -10.91 9.72
C LEU A 414 -3.42 -12.31 10.36
N THR A 415 -3.44 -12.42 11.68
CA THR A 415 -3.55 -13.72 12.39
C THR A 415 -4.90 -14.42 12.18
N LYS A 416 -5.88 -13.74 11.58
CA LYS A 416 -7.18 -14.33 11.21
C LYS A 416 -7.11 -15.22 9.95
N TYR A 417 -6.05 -15.10 9.15
CA TYR A 417 -5.89 -15.88 7.92
C TYR A 417 -5.20 -17.24 8.18
N PRO A 418 -5.37 -18.20 7.25
CA PRO A 418 -4.77 -19.53 7.38
C PRO A 418 -3.24 -19.48 7.55
N GLY A 419 -2.73 -20.15 8.57
CA GLY A 419 -1.30 -20.18 8.82
C GLY A 419 -0.93 -20.53 10.26
N THR A 420 0.28 -20.17 10.65
CA THR A 420 0.82 -20.41 11.99
C THR A 420 1.11 -19.08 12.68
N TYR A 421 0.60 -18.90 13.87
CA TYR A 421 0.92 -17.77 14.73
C TYR A 421 1.77 -18.20 15.92
N LEU A 422 2.92 -17.55 16.10
CA LEU A 422 3.84 -17.76 17.21
C LEU A 422 3.83 -16.52 18.12
N PRO A 423 3.02 -16.49 19.18
CA PRO A 423 3.12 -15.46 20.19
C PRO A 423 4.40 -15.68 21.01
N TYR A 424 5.38 -14.82 20.87
CA TYR A 424 6.62 -14.94 21.61
C TYR A 424 6.77 -13.83 22.67
N ARG A 425 7.53 -14.11 23.73
CA ARG A 425 7.89 -13.10 24.73
C ARG A 425 9.04 -12.25 24.19
N PRO A 426 8.96 -10.90 24.25
CA PRO A 426 10.07 -10.03 23.92
C PRO A 426 11.35 -10.43 24.67
N GLY A 427 12.48 -10.50 23.98
CA GLY A 427 13.75 -11.01 24.49
C GLY A 427 13.96 -12.50 24.26
N GLY A 428 12.94 -13.25 23.81
CA GLY A 428 13.02 -14.68 23.48
C GLY A 428 13.31 -14.99 22.02
N GLU A 429 13.57 -13.99 21.18
CA GLU A 429 13.69 -14.12 19.73
C GLU A 429 14.81 -15.05 19.30
N VAL A 430 15.98 -14.96 19.95
CA VAL A 430 17.13 -15.84 19.68
C VAL A 430 16.78 -17.30 19.97
N ALA A 431 16.14 -17.55 21.13
CA ALA A 431 15.70 -18.90 21.49
C ALA A 431 14.64 -19.44 20.53
N LEU A 432 13.72 -18.58 20.07
CA LEU A 432 12.70 -18.93 19.06
C LEU A 432 13.35 -19.41 17.77
N PHE A 433 14.25 -18.60 17.19
CA PHE A 433 14.88 -18.92 15.89
C PHE A 433 15.84 -20.11 15.99
N HIS A 434 16.61 -20.24 17.05
CA HIS A 434 17.43 -21.42 17.29
C HIS A 434 16.58 -22.67 17.54
N GLY A 435 15.46 -22.55 18.25
CA GLY A 435 14.53 -23.66 18.43
C GLY A 435 13.91 -24.15 17.12
N MET A 436 13.55 -23.22 16.21
CA MET A 436 13.11 -23.58 14.85
C MET A 436 14.23 -24.24 14.06
N ALA A 437 15.46 -23.70 14.11
CA ALA A 437 16.64 -24.31 13.47
C ALA A 437 16.91 -25.72 13.99
N ARG A 438 16.80 -25.94 15.32
CA ARG A 438 16.89 -27.28 15.90
C ARG A 438 15.84 -28.24 15.36
N ALA A 439 14.58 -27.79 15.26
CA ALA A 439 13.51 -28.61 14.70
C ALA A 439 13.81 -29.02 13.26
N ILE A 440 14.33 -28.11 12.45
CA ILE A 440 14.73 -28.35 11.05
C ILE A 440 15.85 -29.43 11.00
N LEU A 441 16.92 -29.25 11.74
CA LEU A 441 18.05 -30.18 11.77
C LEU A 441 17.66 -31.56 12.32
N LYS A 442 16.88 -31.60 13.41
CA LYS A 442 16.41 -32.86 14.01
C LYS A 442 15.58 -33.69 13.03
N ASN A 443 14.75 -33.04 12.23
CA ASN A 443 13.85 -33.72 11.30
C ASN A 443 14.42 -33.83 9.86
N LYS A 444 15.66 -33.37 9.63
CA LYS A 444 16.35 -33.40 8.34
C LYS A 444 15.55 -32.66 7.25
N TRP A 445 15.06 -31.48 7.59
CA TRP A 445 14.34 -30.57 6.66
C TRP A 445 15.24 -29.48 6.08
N GLU A 446 16.51 -29.47 6.43
CA GLU A 446 17.48 -28.49 5.94
C GLU A 446 17.78 -28.66 4.44
N ASN A 447 18.08 -27.54 3.80
CA ASN A 447 18.67 -27.52 2.48
C ASN A 447 20.19 -27.69 2.61
N GLU A 448 20.70 -28.93 2.53
CA GLU A 448 22.13 -29.22 2.75
C GLU A 448 23.10 -28.32 1.96
N PRO A 449 22.90 -28.07 0.63
CA PRO A 449 23.80 -27.20 -0.12
C PRO A 449 23.86 -25.77 0.42
N ALA A 450 22.72 -25.23 0.89
CA ALA A 450 22.65 -23.89 1.46
C ALA A 450 23.20 -23.86 2.90
N ALA A 451 22.90 -24.87 3.71
CA ALA A 451 23.40 -25.00 5.07
C ALA A 451 24.93 -25.00 5.14
N ARG A 452 25.59 -25.70 4.20
CA ARG A 452 27.06 -25.73 4.09
C ARG A 452 27.70 -24.36 3.78
N ARG A 453 26.94 -23.37 3.33
CA ARG A 453 27.41 -21.98 3.12
C ARG A 453 27.41 -21.16 4.41
N ILE A 454 26.79 -21.64 5.49
CA ILE A 454 26.79 -20.96 6.77
C ILE A 454 28.20 -21.08 7.38
N PRO A 455 28.87 -19.99 7.70
CA PRO A 455 30.17 -20.05 8.37
C PRO A 455 30.05 -20.82 9.70
N ASN A 456 31.00 -21.75 9.93
CA ASN A 456 31.03 -22.58 11.13
C ASN A 456 29.75 -23.42 11.37
N TYR A 457 29.15 -23.97 10.31
CA TYR A 457 27.91 -24.74 10.35
C TYR A 457 27.92 -25.84 11.43
N ALA A 458 29.02 -26.60 11.57
CA ALA A 458 29.11 -27.67 12.58
C ALA A 458 29.00 -27.12 14.01
N GLN A 459 29.59 -25.96 14.28
CA GLN A 459 29.48 -25.29 15.57
C GLN A 459 28.05 -24.78 15.82
N LEU A 460 27.43 -24.19 14.81
CA LEU A 460 26.03 -23.77 14.85
C LEU A 460 25.11 -24.96 15.18
N ALA A 461 25.28 -26.08 14.49
CA ALA A 461 24.47 -27.30 14.72
C ALA A 461 24.65 -27.82 16.17
N GLY A 462 25.86 -27.75 16.70
CA GLY A 462 26.14 -28.08 18.12
C GLY A 462 25.36 -27.19 19.09
N TRP A 463 25.48 -25.88 18.94
CA TRP A 463 24.77 -24.92 19.82
C TRP A 463 23.26 -25.04 19.72
N VAL A 464 22.74 -25.16 18.51
CA VAL A 464 21.29 -25.26 18.27
C VAL A 464 20.72 -26.53 18.88
N SER A 465 21.49 -27.63 18.97
CA SER A 465 21.05 -28.89 19.60
C SER A 465 20.73 -28.76 21.08
N GLU A 466 21.35 -27.79 21.78
CA GLU A 466 21.14 -27.51 23.20
C GLU A 466 19.87 -26.70 23.46
N VAL A 467 19.34 -25.99 22.44
CA VAL A 467 18.12 -25.17 22.55
C VAL A 467 16.88 -26.08 22.47
N THR A 468 16.64 -26.82 23.54
CA THR A 468 15.50 -27.75 23.61
C THR A 468 14.14 -27.03 23.59
N PRO A 469 13.04 -27.72 23.25
CA PRO A 469 11.70 -27.12 23.33
C PRO A 469 11.36 -26.54 24.72
N ALA A 470 11.88 -27.14 25.79
CA ALA A 470 11.74 -26.63 27.16
C ALA A 470 12.41 -25.26 27.32
N VAL A 471 13.61 -25.07 26.74
CA VAL A 471 14.32 -23.79 26.74
C VAL A 471 13.54 -22.75 25.95
N VAL A 472 13.04 -23.13 24.78
CA VAL A 472 12.21 -22.21 23.96
C VAL A 472 10.94 -21.80 24.72
N LYS A 473 10.25 -22.74 25.34
CA LYS A 473 9.06 -22.46 26.15
C LYS A 473 9.38 -21.54 27.33
N ALA A 474 10.49 -21.76 28.00
CA ALA A 474 10.91 -20.92 29.13
C ALA A 474 11.27 -19.50 28.72
N LEU A 475 12.03 -19.32 27.63
CA LEU A 475 12.53 -18.02 27.19
C LEU A 475 11.55 -17.30 26.28
N ALA A 476 11.04 -17.97 25.25
CA ALA A 476 10.17 -17.39 24.24
C ALA A 476 8.67 -17.59 24.49
N GLY A 477 8.28 -18.50 25.37
CA GLY A 477 6.88 -18.80 25.69
C GLY A 477 6.14 -19.58 24.57
N VAL A 478 6.85 -20.13 23.60
CA VAL A 478 6.28 -20.83 22.45
C VAL A 478 6.25 -22.33 22.70
N GLU A 479 5.10 -22.96 22.44
CA GLU A 479 4.90 -24.40 22.59
C GLU A 479 5.58 -25.18 21.45
N GLN A 480 6.07 -26.39 21.78
CA GLN A 480 6.82 -27.25 20.87
C GLN A 480 6.06 -27.52 19.55
N GLN A 481 4.78 -27.86 19.63
CA GLN A 481 3.97 -28.19 18.46
C GLN A 481 3.88 -27.01 17.48
N ALA A 482 3.65 -25.79 17.97
CA ALA A 482 3.59 -24.58 17.16
C ALA A 482 4.95 -24.25 16.54
N LEU A 483 6.03 -24.43 17.33
CA LEU A 483 7.40 -24.23 16.88
C LEU A 483 7.78 -25.17 15.73
N GLU A 484 7.50 -26.47 15.87
CA GLU A 484 7.79 -27.49 14.85
C GLU A 484 6.95 -27.27 13.60
N ALA A 485 5.66 -26.94 13.73
CA ALA A 485 4.81 -26.60 12.58
C ALA A 485 5.32 -25.37 11.79
N ALA A 486 5.79 -24.35 12.50
CA ALA A 486 6.37 -23.16 11.89
C ALA A 486 7.69 -23.48 11.17
N ALA A 487 8.57 -24.26 11.80
CA ALA A 487 9.84 -24.69 11.25
C ALA A 487 9.63 -25.53 9.97
N GLN A 488 8.69 -26.47 10.02
CA GLN A 488 8.32 -27.29 8.86
C GLN A 488 7.76 -26.45 7.72
N ALA A 489 6.84 -25.55 8.01
CA ALA A 489 6.24 -24.68 7.00
C ALA A 489 7.31 -23.82 6.28
N LEU A 490 8.28 -23.28 7.06
CA LEU A 490 9.37 -22.49 6.50
C LEU A 490 10.32 -23.36 5.64
N ALA A 491 10.71 -24.52 6.12
CA ALA A 491 11.66 -25.39 5.41
C ALA A 491 11.08 -25.98 4.12
N GLN A 492 9.77 -26.24 4.07
CA GLN A 492 9.09 -26.86 2.93
C GLN A 492 8.51 -25.86 1.92
N ALA A 493 8.56 -24.57 2.22
CA ALA A 493 8.10 -23.53 1.29
C ALA A 493 8.95 -23.53 0.00
N LYS A 494 8.29 -23.37 -1.14
CA LYS A 494 8.96 -23.32 -2.45
C LYS A 494 9.34 -21.92 -2.86
N ASN A 495 8.49 -20.96 -2.55
CA ASN A 495 8.65 -19.55 -2.90
C ASN A 495 8.25 -18.65 -1.71
N PRO A 496 8.94 -18.74 -0.54
CA PRO A 496 8.58 -17.94 0.60
C PRO A 496 8.97 -16.47 0.39
N LEU A 497 8.18 -15.58 1.00
CA LEU A 497 8.51 -14.18 1.21
C LEU A 497 8.70 -13.97 2.71
N ILE A 498 9.91 -13.57 3.13
CA ILE A 498 10.26 -13.47 4.56
C ILE A 498 10.52 -12.00 4.89
N LEU A 499 9.60 -11.41 5.64
CA LEU A 499 9.64 -10.01 6.04
C LEU A 499 9.88 -9.90 7.55
N PHE A 500 10.81 -9.05 7.96
CA PHE A 500 11.00 -8.75 9.37
C PHE A 500 11.04 -7.24 9.63
N GLY A 501 10.54 -6.86 10.80
CA GLY A 501 10.47 -5.46 11.21
C GLY A 501 11.52 -5.04 12.24
N PRO A 502 11.55 -3.75 12.59
CA PRO A 502 12.49 -3.19 13.56
C PRO A 502 12.38 -3.78 14.96
N LEU A 503 11.23 -4.39 15.30
CA LEU A 503 11.04 -5.01 16.62
C LEU A 503 12.11 -6.07 16.91
N LEU A 504 12.55 -6.83 15.89
CA LEU A 504 13.57 -7.87 16.04
C LEU A 504 14.99 -7.33 16.20
N THR A 505 15.24 -6.10 15.80
CA THR A 505 16.59 -5.52 15.75
C THR A 505 16.84 -4.49 16.85
N ARG A 506 15.79 -4.18 17.64
CA ARG A 506 15.89 -3.23 18.75
C ARG A 506 16.47 -3.89 20.00
N GLY A 507 17.22 -3.10 20.76
CA GLY A 507 17.77 -3.53 22.05
C GLY A 507 19.09 -4.32 21.95
N PRO A 508 19.62 -4.76 23.08
CA PRO A 508 20.97 -5.37 23.19
C PRO A 508 21.11 -6.68 22.39
N ALA A 509 20.03 -7.45 22.27
CA ALA A 509 20.04 -8.74 21.57
C ALA A 509 19.78 -8.62 20.06
N GLY A 510 19.56 -7.42 19.51
CA GLY A 510 19.15 -7.23 18.11
C GLY A 510 20.11 -7.84 17.09
N ALA A 511 21.42 -7.70 17.30
CA ALA A 511 22.43 -8.31 16.43
C ALA A 511 22.40 -9.84 16.49
N ALA A 512 22.29 -10.41 17.69
CA ALA A 512 22.19 -11.86 17.88
C ALA A 512 20.90 -12.43 17.31
N THR A 513 19.77 -11.73 17.48
CA THR A 513 18.48 -12.08 16.89
C THR A 513 18.55 -12.14 15.37
N LEU A 514 19.16 -11.13 14.76
CA LEU A 514 19.33 -11.07 13.32
C LEU A 514 20.22 -12.20 12.79
N GLN A 515 21.34 -12.48 13.48
CA GLN A 515 22.22 -13.58 13.12
C GLN A 515 21.50 -14.93 13.21
N ALA A 516 20.73 -15.16 14.31
CA ALA A 516 19.94 -16.37 14.46
C ALA A 516 18.88 -16.52 13.35
N LEU A 517 18.23 -15.43 12.97
CA LEU A 517 17.28 -15.40 11.85
C LEU A 517 17.96 -15.69 10.52
N GLN A 518 19.10 -15.06 10.23
CA GLN A 518 19.86 -15.33 9.01
C GLN A 518 20.28 -16.80 8.92
N ASN A 519 20.81 -17.37 10.00
CA ASN A 519 21.18 -18.77 10.04
C ASN A 519 19.95 -19.69 9.77
N LEU A 520 18.80 -19.38 10.39
CA LEU A 520 17.56 -20.12 10.20
C LEU A 520 17.12 -20.12 8.72
N VAL A 521 17.09 -18.95 8.08
CA VAL A 521 16.64 -18.86 6.67
C VAL A 521 17.64 -19.47 5.70
N TRP A 522 18.95 -19.40 5.98
CA TRP A 522 19.98 -20.09 5.21
C TRP A 522 19.89 -21.62 5.35
N LEU A 523 19.58 -22.15 6.53
CA LEU A 523 19.31 -23.59 6.72
C LEU A 523 18.21 -24.11 5.80
N CYS A 524 17.19 -23.26 5.55
CA CYS A 524 16.08 -23.59 4.65
C CYS A 524 16.38 -23.36 3.16
N GLY A 525 17.53 -22.79 2.81
CA GLY A 525 17.84 -22.40 1.42
C GLY A 525 17.19 -21.08 0.98
N HIS A 526 16.70 -20.26 1.91
CA HIS A 526 15.95 -19.03 1.65
C HIS A 526 16.70 -17.75 2.03
N GLY A 527 18.03 -17.81 2.20
CA GLY A 527 18.83 -16.67 2.67
C GLY A 527 18.64 -15.38 1.87
N GLU A 528 18.41 -15.47 0.56
CA GLU A 528 18.17 -14.33 -0.33
C GLU A 528 16.72 -13.82 -0.31
N ARG A 529 15.83 -14.49 0.41
CA ARG A 529 14.40 -14.16 0.52
C ARG A 529 14.06 -13.33 1.75
N LEU A 530 15.05 -13.05 2.59
CA LEU A 530 14.90 -12.24 3.79
C LEU A 530 14.95 -10.76 3.45
N ALA A 531 13.90 -10.03 3.78
CA ALA A 531 13.80 -8.59 3.52
C ALA A 531 13.46 -7.81 4.80
N TYR A 532 14.16 -6.71 5.02
CA TYR A 532 13.91 -5.79 6.11
C TYR A 532 12.87 -4.75 5.74
N VAL A 533 11.84 -4.62 6.56
CA VAL A 533 10.83 -3.57 6.47
C VAL A 533 11.13 -2.51 7.51
N GLY A 534 11.75 -1.42 7.08
CA GLY A 534 12.03 -0.27 7.95
C GLY A 534 10.77 0.52 8.31
N LEU A 535 10.85 1.35 9.35
CA LEU A 535 9.73 2.24 9.73
C LEU A 535 9.57 3.43 8.78
N GLU A 536 10.69 3.94 8.28
CA GLU A 536 10.75 5.18 7.50
C GLU A 536 10.91 4.89 6.01
N ALA A 537 10.46 5.80 5.18
CA ALA A 537 10.42 5.63 3.72
C ALA A 537 11.80 5.32 3.12
N ASN A 538 12.86 5.96 3.61
CA ASN A 538 14.22 5.76 3.11
C ASN A 538 15.11 4.98 4.08
N SER A 539 14.55 4.07 4.87
CA SER A 539 15.34 3.25 5.82
C SER A 539 16.42 2.43 5.12
N GLN A 540 16.17 1.94 3.90
CA GLN A 540 17.15 1.23 3.11
C GLN A 540 18.21 2.18 2.55
N GLY A 541 17.80 3.27 1.89
CA GLY A 541 18.74 4.20 1.27
C GLY A 541 19.66 4.90 2.29
N ALA A 542 19.14 5.26 3.48
CA ALA A 542 19.99 5.81 4.54
C ALA A 542 21.07 4.83 4.99
N ARG A 543 20.80 3.53 5.01
CA ARG A 543 21.80 2.48 5.28
C ARG A 543 22.81 2.33 4.14
N ASP A 544 22.33 2.34 2.89
CA ASP A 544 23.17 2.16 1.71
C ASP A 544 24.12 3.35 1.50
N MET A 545 23.73 4.52 2.00
CA MET A 545 24.59 5.71 1.99
C MET A 545 25.67 5.74 3.10
N GLY A 546 25.67 4.76 4.01
CA GLY A 546 26.67 4.62 5.08
C GLY A 546 26.37 5.42 6.30
#